data_524f3ca83c1e1b54157744f6706a7eda
#
_entry.id   524f3ca83c1e1b54157744f6706a7eda
#
_cell.length_a   1.000
_cell.length_b   1.000
_cell.length_c   1.000
_cell.angle_alpha   90.00
_cell.angle_beta   90.00
_cell.angle_gamma   90.00
#
_symmetry.space_group_name_H-M   'P 1'
#
loop_
_entity.id
_entity.type
_entity.pdbx_description
1 polymer ?
#
loop_
_entity_poly.entity_id
_entity_poly.type
_entity_poly.pdbx_seq_one_letter_code
_entity_poly.pdbx_strand_id
1 'polypeptide(L)'
;MYAPVFIRTENQLNKILRNQKKTKQDMGVLFVSLWDDHSKELIKKIRKMKTNGSESGRTKPLYVVNSFMMPHAFVIFKTTKVPHLVQFKKGSVESEDYLTMVYKELGL
;
A
#
# COMPACT_ATOMS: atom_id res chain seq x y z
N MET A 1 -1.84 12.48 -3.78
CA MET A 1 -0.77 11.67 -4.40
C MET A 1 -0.10 10.80 -3.35
N TYR A 2 0.34 9.62 -3.73
CA TYR A 2 0.98 8.68 -2.82
C TYR A 2 2.50 8.65 -3.01
N ALA A 3 3.21 8.52 -1.90
CA ALA A 3 4.66 8.30 -1.89
C ALA A 3 4.93 6.84 -1.51
N PRO A 4 5.35 5.99 -2.45
CA PRO A 4 5.50 4.56 -2.17
C PRO A 4 6.69 4.25 -1.28
N VAL A 5 6.46 3.36 -0.31
CA VAL A 5 7.48 2.82 0.59
C VAL A 5 7.34 1.31 0.60
N PHE A 6 8.38 0.60 0.21
CA PHE A 6 8.35 -0.86 0.17
C PHE A 6 8.69 -1.42 1.55
N ILE A 7 7.75 -2.17 2.12
CA ILE A 7 7.91 -2.77 3.43
C ILE A 7 8.62 -4.12 3.30
N ARG A 8 9.62 -4.36 4.13
CA ARG A 8 10.44 -5.58 4.06
C ARG A 8 10.20 -6.57 5.19
N THR A 9 9.69 -6.10 6.33
CA THR A 9 9.49 -6.96 7.50
C THR A 9 8.14 -6.70 8.15
N GLU A 10 7.64 -7.72 8.86
CA GLU A 10 6.40 -7.58 9.62
C GLU A 10 6.54 -6.58 10.77
N ASN A 11 7.71 -6.53 11.39
CA ASN A 11 7.96 -5.56 12.48
C ASN A 11 7.86 -4.12 11.96
N GLN A 12 8.35 -3.87 10.77
CA GLN A 12 8.26 -2.57 10.13
C GLN A 12 6.79 -2.19 9.91
N LEU A 13 6.00 -3.11 9.37
CA LEU A 13 4.57 -2.89 9.15
C LEU A 13 3.83 -2.66 10.47
N ASN A 14 4.12 -3.45 11.49
CA ASN A 14 3.48 -3.32 12.79
C ASN A 14 3.75 -1.96 13.44
N LYS A 15 4.96 -1.45 13.31
CA LYS A 15 5.30 -0.11 13.79
C LYS A 15 4.51 0.97 13.06
N ILE A 16 4.38 0.83 11.75
CA ILE A 16 3.62 1.77 10.92
C ILE A 16 2.16 1.78 11.33
N LEU A 17 1.56 0.60 11.51
CA LEU A 17 0.16 0.49 11.91
C LEU A 17 -0.10 1.07 13.29
N ARG A 18 0.80 0.82 14.25
CA ARG A 18 0.69 1.40 15.59
C ARG A 18 0.80 2.92 15.56
N ASN A 19 1.75 3.42 14.79
CA ASN A 19 1.96 4.85 14.66
C ASN A 19 0.76 5.52 14.00
N GLN A 20 0.17 4.88 13.00
CA GLN A 20 -1.01 5.37 12.32
C GLN A 20 -2.20 5.52 13.28
N LYS A 21 -2.39 4.57 14.19
CA LYS A 21 -3.45 4.67 15.21
C LYS A 21 -3.25 5.86 16.14
N LYS A 22 -2.01 6.17 16.48
CA LYS A 22 -1.68 7.31 17.37
C LYS A 22 -1.84 8.64 16.67
N THR A 23 -1.28 8.76 15.48
CA THR A 23 -1.24 10.04 14.75
C THR A 23 -2.47 10.28 13.89
N LYS A 24 -3.24 9.22 13.63
CA LYS A 24 -4.41 9.24 12.72
C LYS A 24 -4.05 9.75 11.34
N GLN A 25 -2.83 9.47 10.90
CA GLN A 25 -2.33 9.88 9.60
C GLN A 25 -3.03 9.13 8.47
N ASP A 26 -3.33 9.85 7.38
CA ASP A 26 -3.87 9.22 6.18
C ASP A 26 -2.76 8.45 5.49
N MET A 27 -3.04 7.22 5.07
CA MET A 27 -2.08 6.39 4.38
C MET A 27 -2.77 5.30 3.56
N GLY A 28 -2.04 4.71 2.62
CA GLY A 28 -2.48 3.53 1.90
C GLY A 28 -1.57 2.35 2.20
N VAL A 29 -2.15 1.15 2.26
CA VAL A 29 -1.41 -0.11 2.35
C VAL A 29 -1.79 -0.93 1.13
N LEU A 30 -0.82 -1.22 0.29
CA LEU A 30 -1.03 -1.95 -0.95
C LEU A 30 -0.46 -3.36 -0.82
N PHE A 31 -1.34 -4.35 -0.95
CA PHE A 31 -0.96 -5.76 -0.91
C PHE A 31 -0.74 -6.28 -2.32
N VAL A 32 0.43 -6.81 -2.57
CA VAL A 32 0.82 -7.32 -3.89
C VAL A 32 1.42 -8.71 -3.77
N SER A 33 1.47 -9.45 -4.89
CA SER A 33 2.14 -10.72 -4.97
C SER A 33 3.07 -10.73 -6.17
N LEU A 34 4.31 -11.17 -5.97
CA LEU A 34 5.29 -11.29 -7.05
C LEU A 34 4.94 -12.38 -8.04
N TRP A 35 3.97 -13.24 -7.69
CA TRP A 35 3.47 -14.30 -8.57
C TRP A 35 2.32 -13.84 -9.45
N ASP A 36 1.76 -12.68 -9.19
CA ASP A 36 0.62 -12.12 -9.92
C ASP A 36 1.10 -11.09 -10.95
N ASP A 37 0.70 -11.28 -12.21
CA ASP A 37 1.12 -10.40 -13.29
C ASP A 37 0.63 -8.97 -13.13
N HIS A 38 -0.58 -8.77 -12.63
CA HIS A 38 -1.12 -7.44 -12.37
C HIS A 38 -0.32 -6.73 -11.29
N SER A 39 0.06 -7.45 -10.24
CA SER A 39 0.89 -6.90 -9.16
C SER A 39 2.27 -6.50 -9.67
N LYS A 40 2.89 -7.34 -10.51
CA LYS A 40 4.20 -7.04 -11.09
C LYS A 40 4.18 -5.77 -11.91
N GLU A 41 3.18 -5.63 -12.75
CA GLU A 41 3.03 -4.44 -13.60
C GLU A 41 2.76 -3.20 -12.76
N LEU A 42 1.92 -3.33 -11.75
CA LEU A 42 1.63 -2.23 -10.83
C LEU A 42 2.88 -1.78 -10.08
N ILE A 43 3.71 -2.70 -9.63
CA ILE A 43 4.96 -2.38 -8.95
C ILE A 43 5.91 -1.58 -9.87
N LYS A 44 5.98 -1.94 -11.14
CA LYS A 44 6.78 -1.19 -12.11
C LYS A 44 6.32 0.26 -12.22
N LYS A 45 5.01 0.47 -12.30
CA LYS A 45 4.43 1.81 -12.37
C LYS A 45 4.67 2.60 -11.09
N ILE A 46 4.55 1.97 -9.95
CA ILE A 46 4.79 2.59 -8.65
C ILE A 46 6.25 3.03 -8.52
N ARG A 47 7.19 2.23 -8.99
CA ARG A 47 8.61 2.61 -8.97
C ARG A 47 8.90 3.83 -9.83
N LYS A 48 8.18 3.99 -10.93
CA LYS A 48 8.29 5.19 -11.77
C LYS A 48 7.75 6.42 -11.05
N MET A 49 6.67 6.29 -10.29
CA MET A 49 6.15 7.38 -9.47
C MET A 49 7.20 7.86 -8.48
N LYS A 50 7.93 6.94 -7.88
CA LYS A 50 8.96 7.27 -6.90
C LYS A 50 10.10 8.09 -7.53
N THR A 51 10.48 7.76 -8.77
CA THR A 51 11.55 8.49 -9.46
C THR A 51 11.15 9.87 -9.92
N ASN A 52 9.87 10.08 -10.20
CA ASN A 52 9.37 11.37 -10.63
C ASN A 52 9.26 12.39 -9.51
N GLY A 53 9.57 12.01 -8.30
CA GLY A 53 9.60 12.87 -7.15
C GLY A 53 8.29 13.60 -6.93
N SER A 54 7.88 13.75 -5.73
CA SER A 54 6.70 14.52 -5.47
C SER A 54 7.08 15.89 -4.98
N GLU A 55 6.64 16.86 -5.68
CA GLU A 55 6.91 18.24 -5.37
C GLU A 55 5.89 18.86 -4.45
N SER A 56 4.75 18.19 -4.28
CA SER A 56 3.72 18.74 -3.43
C SER A 56 3.93 18.26 -2.01
N GLY A 57 3.79 19.13 -1.05
CA GLY A 57 3.91 18.79 0.35
C GLY A 57 2.75 17.97 0.90
N ARG A 58 1.89 17.43 0.06
CA ARG A 58 0.69 16.69 0.48
C ARG A 58 0.68 15.25 -0.01
N THR A 59 1.81 14.60 0.05
CA THR A 59 1.87 13.19 -0.31
C THR A 59 1.47 12.33 0.88
N LYS A 60 0.65 11.32 0.60
CA LYS A 60 0.33 10.29 1.58
C LYS A 60 1.29 9.14 1.40
N PRO A 61 1.78 8.52 2.47
CA PRO A 61 2.61 7.33 2.31
C PRO A 61 1.78 6.17 1.77
N LEU A 62 2.35 5.43 0.83
CA LEU A 62 1.80 4.19 0.31
C LEU A 62 2.74 3.07 0.68
N TYR A 63 2.34 2.23 1.62
CA TYR A 63 3.16 1.11 2.07
C TYR A 63 2.84 -0.13 1.23
N VAL A 64 3.85 -0.61 0.51
CA VAL A 64 3.70 -1.77 -0.38
C VAL A 64 4.11 -3.02 0.36
N VAL A 65 3.19 -3.96 0.50
CA VAL A 65 3.36 -5.20 1.25
C VAL A 65 3.31 -6.39 0.29
N ASN A 66 4.34 -7.23 0.33
CA ASN A 66 4.50 -8.36 -0.55
C ASN A 66 4.12 -9.66 0.16
N SER A 67 3.27 -10.48 -0.46
CA SER A 67 2.82 -11.76 0.12
C SER A 67 3.95 -12.74 0.39
N PHE A 68 5.00 -12.71 -0.42
CA PHE A 68 6.15 -13.59 -0.26
C PHE A 68 6.89 -13.31 1.05
N MET A 69 7.04 -12.05 1.40
CA MET A 69 7.78 -11.64 2.61
C MET A 69 6.89 -11.53 3.84
N MET A 70 5.62 -11.29 3.65
CA MET A 70 4.68 -11.03 4.76
C MET A 70 3.33 -11.73 4.58
N PRO A 71 3.33 -13.07 4.52
CA PRO A 71 2.07 -13.79 4.34
C PRO A 71 1.09 -13.57 5.49
N HIS A 72 1.60 -13.35 6.70
CA HIS A 72 0.78 -13.13 7.88
C HIS A 72 -0.03 -11.84 7.80
N ALA A 73 0.53 -10.79 7.20
CA ALA A 73 -0.19 -9.54 7.01
C ALA A 73 -1.43 -9.73 6.13
N PHE A 74 -1.33 -10.61 5.14
CA PHE A 74 -2.47 -10.93 4.27
C PHE A 74 -3.60 -11.60 5.04
N VAL A 75 -3.27 -12.44 6.02
CA VAL A 75 -4.25 -13.09 6.87
C VAL A 75 -4.95 -12.06 7.77
N ILE A 76 -4.18 -11.19 8.40
CA ILE A 76 -4.72 -10.16 9.30
C ILE A 76 -5.69 -9.22 8.56
N PHE A 77 -5.34 -8.81 7.35
CA PHE A 77 -6.18 -7.94 6.55
C PHE A 77 -7.20 -8.68 5.69
N LYS A 78 -7.27 -10.01 5.81
CA LYS A 78 -8.18 -10.87 5.04
C LYS A 78 -8.06 -10.63 3.53
N THR A 79 -6.84 -10.45 3.06
CA THR A 79 -6.57 -10.20 1.66
C THR A 79 -6.65 -11.50 0.87
N THR A 80 -7.65 -11.61 0.00
CA THR A 80 -7.86 -12.80 -0.84
C THR A 80 -7.54 -12.56 -2.31
N LYS A 81 -7.46 -11.31 -2.71
CA LYS A 81 -7.16 -10.92 -4.10
C LYS A 81 -6.08 -9.85 -4.11
N VAL A 82 -5.24 -9.87 -5.10
CA VAL A 82 -4.17 -8.88 -5.30
C VAL A 82 -4.26 -8.30 -6.72
N PRO A 83 -3.87 -7.06 -6.91
CA PRO A 83 -3.50 -6.08 -5.90
C PRO A 83 -4.70 -5.64 -5.05
N HIS A 84 -4.45 -5.37 -3.78
CA HIS A 84 -5.48 -4.94 -2.83
C HIS A 84 -4.99 -3.69 -2.10
N LEU A 85 -5.68 -2.58 -2.25
CA LEU A 85 -5.35 -1.31 -1.62
C LEU A 85 -6.30 -1.03 -0.46
N VAL A 86 -5.74 -0.86 0.73
CA VAL A 86 -6.49 -0.45 1.92
C VAL A 86 -6.12 1.00 2.22
N GLN A 87 -7.10 1.88 2.23
CA GLN A 87 -6.87 3.29 2.52
C GLN A 87 -7.32 3.62 3.93
N PHE A 88 -6.42 4.23 4.69
CA PHE A 88 -6.70 4.67 6.06
C PHE A 88 -6.89 6.19 6.09
N LYS A 89 -7.91 6.60 6.82
CA LYS A 89 -8.19 8.02 7.04
C LYS A 89 -8.62 8.22 8.48
N LYS A 90 -8.00 9.17 9.16
CA LYS A 90 -8.29 9.51 10.56
C LYS A 90 -8.21 8.30 11.50
N GLY A 91 -7.29 7.37 11.23
CA GLY A 91 -7.05 6.22 12.10
C GLY A 91 -7.88 4.98 11.81
N SER A 92 -8.77 5.03 10.82
CA SER A 92 -9.60 3.88 10.46
C SER A 92 -9.57 3.60 8.97
N VAL A 93 -9.95 2.38 8.59
CA VAL A 93 -10.06 2.01 7.17
C VAL A 93 -11.20 2.79 6.54
N GLU A 94 -10.89 3.57 5.51
CA GLU A 94 -11.89 4.33 4.76
C GLU A 94 -12.43 3.53 3.59
N SER A 95 -11.54 2.86 2.85
CA SER A 95 -11.94 2.12 1.67
C SER A 95 -10.96 0.99 1.37
N GLU A 96 -11.43 0.02 0.60
CA GLU A 96 -10.63 -1.09 0.10
C GLU A 96 -10.92 -1.27 -1.38
N ASP A 97 -9.87 -1.32 -2.19
CA ASP A 97 -9.98 -1.45 -3.62
C ASP A 97 -9.18 -2.66 -4.13
N TYR A 98 -9.64 -3.27 -5.22
CA TYR A 98 -9.04 -4.47 -5.80
C TYR A 98 -8.83 -4.28 -7.30
N LEU A 99 -7.80 -4.94 -7.83
CA LEU A 99 -7.53 -5.03 -9.27
C LEU A 99 -7.51 -3.67 -9.97
N THR A 100 -8.37 -3.46 -10.97
CA THR A 100 -8.38 -2.23 -11.77
C THR A 100 -8.69 -0.97 -10.98
N MET A 101 -9.46 -1.10 -9.90
CA MET A 101 -9.78 0.04 -9.04
C MET A 101 -8.54 0.56 -8.32
N VAL A 102 -7.58 -0.32 -8.02
CA VAL A 102 -6.31 0.09 -7.42
C VAL A 102 -5.56 1.05 -8.35
N TYR A 103 -5.51 0.73 -9.62
CA TYR A 103 -4.86 1.60 -10.62
C TYR A 103 -5.48 2.99 -10.64
N LYS A 104 -6.81 3.02 -10.64
CA LYS A 104 -7.56 4.28 -10.66
C LYS A 104 -7.27 5.12 -9.41
N GLU A 105 -7.31 4.51 -8.23
CA GLU A 105 -7.08 5.21 -6.98
C GLU A 105 -5.65 5.74 -6.84
N LEU A 106 -4.69 5.07 -7.44
CA LEU A 106 -3.31 5.51 -7.44
C LEU A 106 -2.99 6.50 -8.56
N GLY A 107 -3.94 6.81 -9.42
CA GLY A 107 -3.75 7.72 -10.54
C GLY A 107 -2.94 7.13 -11.69
N LEU A 108 -3.01 5.82 -11.85
CA LEU A 108 -2.24 5.11 -12.87
C LEU A 108 -3.08 4.69 -14.08
#